data_67343619b6de6e58d135f37e20dbe83e
#
_entry.id   67343619b6de6e58d135f37e20dbe83e
#
_cell.length_a   1.000
_cell.length_b   1.000
_cell.length_c   1.000
_cell.angle_alpha   90.00
_cell.angle_beta   90.00
_cell.angle_gamma   90.00
#
_symmetry.space_group_name_H-M   'P 1'
#
loop_
_entity.id
_entity.type
_entity.pdbx_description
1 polymer ?
#
loop_
_entity_poly.entity_id
_entity_poly.type
_entity_poly.pdbx_seq_one_letter_code
_entity_poly.pdbx_strand_id
1 'polypeptide(L)'
;QEDVRAAVAYLADSGIRHIDLAGYSFGAWVNALAVNDGLKIDNMIMVSPPVAFIDFTSIANLGNLKLIVTGSRDDIAPAGMVEKMYPTWNPAAKFEVIQGADHFYGGYEGKLEAALMDFIASKCSS
;
A
#
# COMPACT_ATOMS: atom_id res chain seq x y z
N GLN A 1 -7.14 -9.99 -8.12
CA GLN A 1 -5.87 -9.83 -8.85
C GLN A 1 -6.10 -9.54 -10.33
N GLU A 2 -7.03 -10.26 -10.98
CA GLU A 2 -7.31 -10.07 -12.38
C GLU A 2 -7.89 -8.69 -12.69
N ASP A 3 -8.74 -8.16 -11.80
CA ASP A 3 -9.32 -6.83 -11.98
C ASP A 3 -8.25 -5.74 -11.93
N VAL A 4 -7.26 -5.90 -11.05
CA VAL A 4 -6.14 -4.96 -10.96
C VAL A 4 -5.30 -5.04 -12.23
N ARG A 5 -4.99 -6.25 -12.71
CA ARG A 5 -4.22 -6.43 -13.94
C ARG A 5 -4.93 -5.84 -15.14
N ALA A 6 -6.25 -6.04 -15.22
CA ALA A 6 -7.05 -5.49 -16.32
C ALA A 6 -7.05 -3.96 -16.31
N ALA A 7 -7.18 -3.34 -15.13
CA ALA A 7 -7.16 -1.90 -15.01
C ALA A 7 -5.81 -1.32 -15.42
N VAL A 8 -4.70 -1.92 -14.96
CA VAL A 8 -3.36 -1.47 -15.31
C VAL A 8 -3.11 -1.62 -16.81
N ALA A 9 -3.53 -2.76 -17.41
CA ALA A 9 -3.37 -2.99 -18.82
C ALA A 9 -4.16 -1.95 -19.65
N TYR A 10 -5.38 -1.64 -19.21
CA TYR A 10 -6.19 -0.62 -19.88
C TYR A 10 -5.51 0.75 -19.86
N LEU A 11 -4.99 1.15 -18.69
CA LEU A 11 -4.30 2.44 -18.57
C LEU A 11 -3.05 2.49 -19.44
N ALA A 12 -2.26 1.42 -19.45
CA ALA A 12 -1.06 1.34 -20.27
C ALA A 12 -1.39 1.43 -21.75
N ASP A 13 -2.43 0.71 -22.20
CA ASP A 13 -2.88 0.73 -23.60
C ASP A 13 -3.44 2.11 -23.98
N SER A 14 -3.94 2.87 -23.01
CA SER A 14 -4.45 4.23 -23.23
C SER A 14 -3.34 5.29 -23.25
N GLY A 15 -2.07 4.87 -23.16
CA GLY A 15 -0.93 5.78 -23.21
C GLY A 15 -0.51 6.35 -21.88
N ILE A 16 -1.07 5.88 -20.77
CA ILE A 16 -0.65 6.28 -19.42
C ILE A 16 0.69 5.63 -19.14
N ARG A 17 1.71 6.44 -18.85
CA ARG A 17 3.08 5.97 -18.64
C ARG A 17 3.51 5.84 -17.19
N HIS A 18 2.77 6.49 -16.28
CA HIS A 18 3.06 6.47 -14.86
C HIS A 18 1.83 5.96 -14.13
N ILE A 19 1.98 4.87 -13.38
CA ILE A 19 0.88 4.25 -12.65
C ILE A 19 1.30 4.06 -11.20
N ASP A 20 0.56 4.69 -10.29
CA ASP A 20 0.68 4.47 -8.86
C ASP A 20 -0.51 3.63 -8.41
N LEU A 21 -0.22 2.57 -7.66
CA LEU A 21 -1.23 1.63 -7.22
C LEU A 21 -1.38 1.70 -5.71
N ALA A 22 -2.52 2.20 -5.25
CA ALA A 22 -2.83 2.28 -3.82
C ALA A 22 -3.94 1.29 -3.48
N GLY A 23 -3.80 0.60 -2.37
CA GLY A 23 -4.81 -0.33 -1.89
C GLY A 23 -5.02 -0.21 -0.40
N TYR A 24 -6.28 -0.38 0.01
CA TYR A 24 -6.69 -0.34 1.41
C TYR A 24 -7.18 -1.72 1.83
N SER A 25 -6.69 -2.20 2.96
CA SER A 25 -7.12 -3.46 3.57
C SER A 25 -6.98 -4.64 2.59
N PHE A 26 -8.07 -5.35 2.28
CA PHE A 26 -8.04 -6.47 1.34
C PHE A 26 -7.52 -6.02 -0.04
N GLY A 27 -7.82 -4.78 -0.44
CA GLY A 27 -7.27 -4.21 -1.68
C GLY A 27 -5.75 -4.15 -1.68
N ALA A 28 -5.14 -3.86 -0.53
CA ALA A 28 -3.68 -3.89 -0.40
C ALA A 28 -3.13 -5.29 -0.66
N TRP A 29 -3.81 -6.32 -0.16
CA TRP A 29 -3.43 -7.71 -0.39
C TRP A 29 -3.53 -8.09 -1.87
N VAL A 30 -4.66 -7.75 -2.51
CA VAL A 30 -4.88 -8.06 -3.93
C VAL A 30 -3.82 -7.38 -4.79
N ASN A 31 -3.50 -6.12 -4.50
CA ASN A 31 -2.45 -5.40 -5.22
C ASN A 31 -1.09 -6.04 -5.00
N ALA A 32 -0.79 -6.44 -3.76
CA ALA A 32 0.48 -7.10 -3.43
C ALA A 32 0.65 -8.40 -4.20
N LEU A 33 -0.41 -9.20 -4.30
CA LEU A 33 -0.37 -10.45 -5.07
C LEU A 33 -0.07 -10.17 -6.55
N ALA A 34 -0.75 -9.18 -7.14
CA ALA A 34 -0.57 -8.85 -8.54
C ALA A 34 0.86 -8.40 -8.82
N VAL A 35 1.40 -7.51 -7.99
CA VAL A 35 2.77 -7.00 -8.16
C VAL A 35 3.79 -8.10 -7.90
N ASN A 36 3.56 -8.93 -6.88
CA ASN A 36 4.43 -10.07 -6.57
C ASN A 36 4.47 -11.07 -7.73
N ASP A 37 3.39 -11.17 -8.50
CA ASP A 37 3.30 -12.04 -9.68
C ASP A 37 3.79 -11.36 -10.97
N GLY A 38 4.39 -10.18 -10.85
CA GLY A 38 5.04 -9.53 -11.98
C GLY A 38 4.30 -8.38 -12.62
N LEU A 39 3.17 -7.94 -12.06
CA LEU A 39 2.48 -6.74 -12.58
C LEU A 39 3.40 -5.53 -12.44
N LYS A 40 3.57 -4.80 -13.52
CA LYS A 40 4.48 -3.64 -13.57
C LYS A 40 3.70 -2.35 -13.30
N ILE A 41 4.13 -1.66 -12.24
CA ILE A 41 3.61 -0.34 -11.86
C ILE A 41 4.79 0.48 -11.35
N ASP A 42 4.61 1.78 -11.18
CA ASP A 42 5.72 2.64 -10.76
C ASP A 42 5.85 2.71 -9.24
N ASN A 43 4.79 3.04 -8.55
CA ASN A 43 4.79 3.11 -7.09
C ASN A 43 3.59 2.39 -6.51
N MET A 44 3.79 1.74 -5.37
CA MET A 44 2.75 1.03 -4.66
C MET A 44 2.61 1.59 -3.25
N ILE A 45 1.38 1.78 -2.82
CA ILE A 45 1.04 2.25 -1.49
C ILE A 45 0.10 1.23 -0.84
N MET A 46 0.41 0.81 0.38
CA MET A 46 -0.46 -0.04 1.17
C MET A 46 -1.05 0.74 2.33
N VAL A 47 -2.35 0.75 2.45
CA VAL A 47 -3.06 1.33 3.60
C VAL A 47 -3.68 0.19 4.38
N SER A 48 -3.26 0.03 5.62
CA SER A 48 -3.77 -1.00 6.55
C SER A 48 -3.79 -2.41 5.94
N PRO A 49 -2.63 -2.94 5.51
CA PRO A 49 -2.57 -4.30 4.99
C PRO A 49 -2.99 -5.30 6.09
N PRO A 50 -3.96 -6.19 5.83
CA PRO A 50 -4.62 -6.97 6.89
C PRO A 50 -3.80 -8.17 7.35
N VAL A 51 -2.60 -7.92 7.86
CA VAL A 51 -1.62 -8.96 8.21
C VAL A 51 -2.04 -9.85 9.37
N ALA A 52 -2.99 -9.39 10.22
CA ALA A 52 -3.49 -10.22 11.32
C ALA A 52 -4.45 -11.31 10.83
N PHE A 53 -5.04 -11.15 9.65
CA PHE A 53 -6.04 -12.08 9.12
C PHE A 53 -5.64 -12.77 7.83
N ILE A 54 -4.67 -12.22 7.12
CA ILE A 54 -4.20 -12.78 5.84
C ILE A 54 -2.71 -13.03 5.93
N ASP A 55 -2.27 -14.17 5.43
CA ASP A 55 -0.85 -14.55 5.42
C ASP A 55 -0.10 -13.83 4.31
N PHE A 56 0.76 -12.87 4.70
CA PHE A 56 1.61 -12.11 3.78
C PHE A 56 3.01 -12.72 3.61
N THR A 57 3.26 -13.91 4.15
CA THR A 57 4.62 -14.48 4.13
C THR A 57 5.13 -14.81 2.74
N SER A 58 4.25 -14.97 1.76
CA SER A 58 4.64 -15.19 0.36
C SER A 58 5.02 -13.91 -0.37
N ILE A 59 4.76 -12.75 0.24
CA ILE A 59 5.06 -11.45 -0.37
C ILE A 59 6.48 -11.04 0.01
N ALA A 60 7.31 -10.75 -1.00
CA ALA A 60 8.68 -10.33 -0.78
C ALA A 60 9.21 -9.55 -1.99
N ASN A 61 10.21 -8.71 -1.74
CA ASN A 61 10.94 -8.02 -2.81
C ASN A 61 10.04 -7.15 -3.70
N LEU A 62 9.15 -6.39 -3.08
CA LEU A 62 8.29 -5.43 -3.77
C LEU A 62 9.04 -4.09 -3.90
N GLY A 63 9.95 -4.00 -4.87
CA GLY A 63 10.75 -2.78 -5.07
C GLY A 63 9.93 -1.53 -5.36
N ASN A 64 8.68 -1.70 -5.81
CA ASN A 64 7.75 -0.61 -6.09
C ASN A 64 7.01 -0.12 -4.84
N LEU A 65 7.05 -0.87 -3.75
CA LEU A 65 6.36 -0.49 -2.51
C LEU A 65 7.11 0.69 -1.88
N LYS A 66 6.46 1.84 -1.82
CA LYS A 66 7.08 3.09 -1.36
C LYS A 66 6.54 3.60 -0.04
N LEU A 67 5.28 3.29 0.27
CA LEU A 67 4.62 3.80 1.48
C LEU A 67 3.69 2.75 2.04
N ILE A 68 3.75 2.59 3.36
CA ILE A 68 2.80 1.75 4.11
C ILE A 68 2.26 2.62 5.23
N VAL A 69 0.93 2.67 5.35
CA VAL A 69 0.25 3.45 6.37
C VAL A 69 -0.65 2.52 7.18
N THR A 70 -0.64 2.67 8.50
CA THR A 70 -1.60 1.98 9.36
C THR A 70 -1.98 2.88 10.53
N GLY A 71 -3.05 2.55 11.23
CA GLY A 71 -3.47 3.27 12.43
C GLY A 71 -2.89 2.64 13.68
N SER A 72 -2.60 3.43 14.70
CA SER A 72 -2.04 2.90 15.94
C SER A 72 -3.01 2.00 16.71
N ARG A 73 -4.31 2.09 16.40
CA ARG A 73 -5.37 1.28 17.03
C ARG A 73 -5.97 0.27 16.06
N ASP A 74 -5.28 -0.03 14.97
CA ASP A 74 -5.74 -0.97 13.95
C ASP A 74 -5.48 -2.41 14.43
N ASP A 75 -6.55 -3.18 14.62
CA ASP A 75 -6.45 -4.57 15.07
C ASP A 75 -6.31 -5.55 13.91
N ILE A 76 -6.58 -5.10 12.69
CA ILE A 76 -6.54 -5.93 11.48
C ILE A 76 -5.17 -5.80 10.81
N ALA A 77 -4.60 -4.59 10.85
CA ALA A 77 -3.26 -4.30 10.39
C ALA A 77 -2.45 -3.69 11.56
N PRO A 78 -2.16 -4.47 12.62
CA PRO A 78 -1.50 -3.91 13.80
C PRO A 78 -0.13 -3.32 13.47
N ALA A 79 0.13 -2.09 13.94
CA ALA A 79 1.35 -1.37 13.62
C ALA A 79 2.60 -2.18 13.94
N GLY A 80 2.63 -2.87 15.09
CA GLY A 80 3.77 -3.69 15.48
C GLY A 80 4.03 -4.86 14.56
N MET A 81 2.96 -5.49 14.05
CA MET A 81 3.08 -6.60 13.09
C MET A 81 3.57 -6.09 11.74
N VAL A 82 2.97 -5.00 11.26
CA VAL A 82 3.34 -4.41 9.96
C VAL A 82 4.80 -3.96 10.01
N GLU A 83 5.23 -3.33 11.10
CA GLU A 83 6.59 -2.87 11.28
C GLU A 83 7.61 -4.01 11.16
N LYS A 84 7.28 -5.17 11.70
CA LYS A 84 8.15 -6.35 11.64
C LYS A 84 8.17 -7.00 10.26
N MET A 85 7.07 -6.90 9.52
CA MET A 85 6.91 -7.59 8.25
C MET A 85 7.36 -6.79 7.02
N TYR A 86 7.18 -5.46 7.04
CA TYR A 86 7.41 -4.70 5.83
C TYR A 86 8.86 -4.71 5.32
N PRO A 87 9.90 -4.87 6.16
CA PRO A 87 11.27 -4.95 5.60
C PRO A 87 11.47 -6.14 4.67
N THR A 88 10.69 -7.22 4.85
CA THR A 88 10.69 -8.35 3.92
C THR A 88 10.08 -7.96 2.57
N TRP A 89 9.09 -7.07 2.59
CA TRP A 89 8.46 -6.58 1.36
C TRP A 89 9.37 -5.57 0.67
N ASN A 90 9.80 -4.54 1.38
CA ASN A 90 10.78 -3.57 0.89
C ASN A 90 11.34 -2.76 2.08
N PRO A 91 12.60 -2.99 2.48
CA PRO A 91 13.18 -2.27 3.63
C PRO A 91 13.33 -0.77 3.37
N ALA A 92 13.29 -0.33 2.11
CA ALA A 92 13.40 1.08 1.76
C ALA A 92 12.05 1.80 1.76
N ALA A 93 10.93 1.08 1.98
CA ALA A 93 9.61 1.71 2.01
C ALA A 93 9.47 2.58 3.25
N LYS A 94 8.71 3.69 3.11
CA LYS A 94 8.35 4.53 4.24
C LYS A 94 7.20 3.88 4.99
N PHE A 95 7.32 3.79 6.31
CA PHE A 95 6.25 3.27 7.17
C PHE A 95 5.73 4.40 8.04
N GLU A 96 4.43 4.65 8.00
CA GLU A 96 3.80 5.75 8.71
C GLU A 96 2.62 5.24 9.54
N VAL A 97 2.57 5.66 10.82
CA VAL A 97 1.49 5.28 11.74
C VAL A 97 0.68 6.54 12.05
N ILE A 98 -0.65 6.43 11.84
CA ILE A 98 -1.56 7.52 12.19
C ILE A 98 -2.06 7.28 13.62
N GLN A 99 -1.59 8.10 14.53
CA GLN A 99 -1.88 7.93 15.95
C GLN A 99 -3.37 8.10 16.23
N GLY A 100 -3.96 7.13 16.92
CA GLY A 100 -5.36 7.13 17.31
C GLY A 100 -6.31 6.48 16.32
N ALA A 101 -5.89 6.25 15.08
CA ALA A 101 -6.75 5.70 14.05
C ALA A 101 -6.90 4.18 14.19
N ASP A 102 -8.12 3.69 13.95
CA ASP A 102 -8.40 2.27 13.83
C ASP A 102 -8.35 1.85 12.35
N HIS A 103 -8.75 0.62 12.07
CA HIS A 103 -8.72 0.08 10.70
C HIS A 103 -9.59 0.87 9.71
N PHE A 104 -10.63 1.52 10.20
CA PHE A 104 -11.61 2.23 9.37
C PHE A 104 -11.36 3.74 9.30
N TYR A 105 -10.38 4.23 10.05
CA TYR A 105 -9.96 5.64 10.06
C TYR A 105 -11.08 6.63 10.42
N GLY A 106 -12.11 6.17 11.14
CA GLY A 106 -13.20 7.05 11.57
C GLY A 106 -12.68 8.24 12.38
N GLY A 107 -12.94 9.46 11.92
CA GLY A 107 -12.43 10.68 12.53
C GLY A 107 -10.99 11.02 12.17
N TYR A 108 -10.32 10.18 11.37
CA TYR A 108 -8.91 10.36 11.00
C TYR A 108 -8.69 10.40 9.50
N GLU A 109 -9.77 10.49 8.73
CA GLU A 109 -9.71 10.48 7.26
C GLU A 109 -8.83 11.61 6.72
N GLY A 110 -8.90 12.80 7.36
CA GLY A 110 -8.09 13.94 6.97
C GLY A 110 -6.59 13.70 7.15
N LYS A 111 -6.22 13.00 8.24
CA LYS A 111 -4.81 12.68 8.49
C LYS A 111 -4.30 11.63 7.51
N LEU A 112 -5.14 10.64 7.18
CA LEU A 112 -4.80 9.65 6.18
C LEU A 112 -4.62 10.31 4.82
N GLU A 113 -5.56 11.15 4.42
CA GLU A 113 -5.48 11.89 3.17
C GLU A 113 -4.21 12.72 3.10
N ALA A 114 -3.87 13.43 4.18
CA ALA A 114 -2.66 14.25 4.23
C ALA A 114 -1.40 13.40 4.03
N ALA A 115 -1.34 12.23 4.66
CA ALA A 115 -0.19 11.33 4.51
C ALA A 115 -0.02 10.87 3.06
N LEU A 116 -1.13 10.52 2.41
CA LEU A 116 -1.12 10.08 1.01
C LEU A 116 -0.77 11.23 0.07
N MET A 117 -1.35 12.40 0.28
CA MET A 117 -1.09 13.57 -0.56
C MET A 117 0.34 14.08 -0.41
N ASP A 118 0.90 14.05 0.81
CA ASP A 118 2.29 14.43 1.04
C ASP A 118 3.24 13.50 0.27
N PHE A 119 2.96 12.21 0.28
CA PHE A 119 3.76 11.25 -0.46
C PHE A 119 3.69 11.52 -1.96
N ILE A 120 2.47 11.70 -2.50
CA ILE A 120 2.25 11.94 -3.93
C ILE A 120 2.95 13.23 -4.35
N ALA A 121 2.83 14.29 -3.56
CA ALA A 121 3.47 15.57 -3.85
C ALA A 121 5.00 15.44 -3.88
N SER A 122 5.59 14.68 -2.95
CA SER A 122 7.03 14.47 -2.91
C SER A 122 7.53 13.74 -4.15
N LYS A 123 6.73 12.84 -4.73
CA LYS A 123 7.09 12.13 -5.96
C LYS A 123 6.93 13.01 -7.20
N CYS A 124 5.93 13.88 -7.21
CA CYS A 124 5.69 14.79 -8.33
C CYS A 124 6.71 15.92 -8.40
N SER A 125 7.30 16.32 -7.27
CA SER A 125 8.25 17.43 -7.21
C SER A 125 9.70 17.00 -7.50
N SER A 126 9.93 15.72 -7.64
CA SER A 126 11.26 15.19 -7.98
C SER A 126 11.39 14.87 -9.50
#